data_7aa0e3c1e639a2c11d6bc3a956e5972c
#
_entry.id   7aa0e3c1e639a2c11d6bc3a956e5972c
#
_cell.length_a   1.000
_cell.length_b   1.000
_cell.length_c   1.000
_cell.angle_alpha   90.00
_cell.angle_beta   90.00
_cell.angle_gamma   90.00
#
_symmetry.space_group_name_H-M   'P 1'
#
loop_
_entity.id
_entity.type
_entity.pdbx_description
1 polymer ?
#
loop_
_entity_poly.entity_id
_entity_poly.type
_entity_poly.pdbx_seq_one_letter_code
_entity_poly.pdbx_strand_id
1 'polypeptide(L)'
;MVDSIANVPVENTKPVSPVIMETVTIIRNGSAAKKFNAPKVMAAYFEEEEAAVAADIERKKAFVSEIMAQKSQATITPSGLGIYKVKEGNGIRPNLGEKVNVYYAGFLEDGTIVDTNVEAVAKENNSFDANRAAGGGYNPFPMDYVEDAQLIPG
;
A
#
# COMPACT_ATOMS: atom_id res chain seq x y z
N MET A 1 -37.58 15.47 11.90
CA MET A 1 -36.47 16.47 12.00
C MET A 1 -35.41 16.24 10.95
N VAL A 2 -34.80 15.06 10.81
CA VAL A 2 -33.75 14.79 9.75
C VAL A 2 -34.31 15.00 8.35
N ASP A 3 -35.53 14.49 8.08
CA ASP A 3 -36.20 14.67 6.78
C ASP A 3 -36.49 16.13 6.44
N SER A 4 -36.79 16.95 7.47
CA SER A 4 -37.02 18.38 7.27
C SER A 4 -35.74 19.13 6.87
N ILE A 5 -34.57 18.69 7.39
CA ILE A 5 -33.27 19.25 7.01
C ILE A 5 -32.86 18.79 5.60
N ALA A 6 -33.14 17.53 5.26
CA ALA A 6 -32.83 16.98 3.95
C ALA A 6 -33.65 17.61 2.79
N ASN A 7 -34.84 18.16 3.11
CA ASN A 7 -35.76 18.73 2.12
C ASN A 7 -35.75 20.28 2.09
N VAL A 8 -34.73 20.93 2.64
CA VAL A 8 -34.62 22.39 2.52
C VAL A 8 -34.23 22.77 1.07
N PRO A 9 -34.74 23.91 0.55
CA PRO A 9 -34.32 24.41 -0.74
C PRO A 9 -32.82 24.61 -0.82
N VAL A 10 -32.17 24.11 -1.88
CA VAL A 10 -30.74 24.20 -2.09
C VAL A 10 -30.40 24.91 -3.39
N GLU A 11 -29.30 25.64 -3.41
CA GLU A 11 -28.69 26.20 -4.61
C GLU A 11 -27.22 25.76 -4.63
N ASN A 12 -26.80 25.12 -5.72
CA ASN A 12 -25.45 24.54 -5.85
C ASN A 12 -25.05 23.66 -4.64
N THR A 13 -25.95 22.78 -4.19
CA THR A 13 -25.79 21.87 -3.05
C THR A 13 -25.74 22.53 -1.66
N LYS A 14 -25.90 23.84 -1.56
CA LYS A 14 -25.97 24.58 -0.30
C LYS A 14 -27.40 24.99 0.01
N PRO A 15 -27.87 24.89 1.27
CA PRO A 15 -29.16 25.42 1.68
C PRO A 15 -29.27 26.93 1.35
N VAL A 16 -30.37 27.35 0.71
CA VAL A 16 -30.67 28.76 0.43
C VAL A 16 -30.75 29.58 1.71
N SER A 17 -31.33 28.97 2.74
CA SER A 17 -31.32 29.53 4.12
C SER A 17 -30.43 28.68 5.01
N PRO A 18 -29.51 29.28 5.80
CA PRO A 18 -28.64 28.51 6.69
C PRO A 18 -29.43 27.62 7.65
N VAL A 19 -29.05 26.35 7.74
CA VAL A 19 -29.56 25.44 8.78
C VAL A 19 -28.65 25.58 10.00
N ILE A 20 -29.19 26.24 11.07
CA ILE A 20 -28.41 26.52 12.26
C ILE A 20 -28.83 25.55 13.38
N MET A 21 -27.84 24.87 13.94
CA MET A 21 -28.01 24.06 15.14
C MET A 21 -27.82 24.95 16.38
N GLU A 22 -28.91 25.34 17.02
CA GLU A 22 -28.85 26.20 18.19
C GLU A 22 -28.39 25.46 19.45
N THR A 23 -28.79 24.21 19.58
CA THR A 23 -28.47 23.39 20.76
C THR A 23 -28.30 21.92 20.35
N VAL A 24 -27.24 21.30 20.84
CA VAL A 24 -26.98 19.86 20.71
C VAL A 24 -26.90 19.26 22.12
N THR A 25 -27.78 18.31 22.41
CA THR A 25 -27.76 17.59 23.71
C THR A 25 -27.33 16.14 23.47
N ILE A 26 -26.25 15.74 24.12
CA ILE A 26 -25.75 14.37 24.06
C ILE A 26 -26.34 13.57 25.24
N ILE A 27 -27.16 12.58 24.90
CA ILE A 27 -27.75 11.66 25.90
C ILE A 27 -26.89 10.40 25.97
N ARG A 28 -26.25 10.17 27.12
CA ARG A 28 -25.38 9.01 27.34
C ARG A 28 -26.15 7.90 28.07
N ASN A 29 -26.57 6.87 27.35
CA ASN A 29 -27.26 5.71 27.87
C ASN A 29 -26.29 4.54 28.11
N GLY A 30 -26.42 3.93 29.32
CA GLY A 30 -25.60 2.78 29.71
C GLY A 30 -24.22 3.17 30.25
N SER A 31 -23.58 2.21 30.90
CA SER A 31 -22.27 2.42 31.55
C SER A 31 -21.14 2.68 30.57
N ALA A 32 -21.13 2.04 29.40
CA ALA A 32 -20.13 2.23 28.36
C ALA A 32 -20.16 3.66 27.81
N ALA A 33 -21.37 4.17 27.48
CA ALA A 33 -21.54 5.53 26.96
C ALA A 33 -21.15 6.60 28.00
N LYS A 34 -21.44 6.35 29.28
CA LYS A 34 -21.04 7.26 30.37
C LYS A 34 -19.55 7.34 30.60
N LYS A 35 -18.84 6.22 30.35
CA LYS A 35 -17.36 6.13 30.48
C LYS A 35 -16.62 6.57 29.23
N PHE A 36 -17.32 6.71 28.10
CA PHE A 36 -16.69 7.08 26.82
C PHE A 36 -16.13 8.51 26.88
N ASN A 37 -14.84 8.63 26.60
CA ASN A 37 -14.11 9.89 26.54
C ASN A 37 -13.62 10.10 25.10
N ALA A 38 -14.39 10.83 24.30
CA ALA A 38 -14.07 11.08 22.90
C ALA A 38 -12.69 11.74 22.70
N PRO A 39 -12.32 12.82 23.44
CA PRO A 39 -10.98 13.39 23.31
C PRO A 39 -9.84 12.40 23.53
N LYS A 40 -9.97 11.52 24.55
CA LYS A 40 -8.93 10.51 24.82
C LYS A 40 -8.84 9.47 23.71
N VAL A 41 -9.98 9.01 23.18
CA VAL A 41 -10.00 8.04 22.07
C VAL A 41 -9.40 8.65 20.80
N MET A 42 -9.76 9.91 20.50
CA MET A 42 -9.22 10.63 19.34
C MET A 42 -7.71 10.87 19.46
N ALA A 43 -7.23 11.29 20.65
CA ALA A 43 -5.81 11.49 20.88
C ALA A 43 -5.02 10.18 20.66
N ALA A 44 -5.49 9.07 21.24
CA ALA A 44 -4.85 7.77 21.07
C ALA A 44 -4.82 7.32 19.58
N TYR A 45 -5.90 7.56 18.85
CA TYR A 45 -5.97 7.27 17.43
C TYR A 45 -4.92 8.07 16.62
N PHE A 46 -4.81 9.37 16.86
CA PHE A 46 -3.83 10.21 16.16
C PHE A 46 -2.39 9.86 16.54
N GLU A 47 -2.12 9.52 17.81
CA GLU A 47 -0.79 9.05 18.23
C GLU A 47 -0.41 7.75 17.50
N GLU A 48 -1.35 6.82 17.34
CA GLU A 48 -1.14 5.57 16.61
C GLU A 48 -0.89 5.81 15.11
N GLU A 49 -1.69 6.68 14.48
CA GLU A 49 -1.52 7.08 13.07
C GLU A 49 -0.18 7.77 12.83
N GLU A 50 0.22 8.71 13.68
CA GLU A 50 1.52 9.40 13.57
C GLU A 50 2.69 8.41 13.73
N ALA A 51 2.59 7.47 14.67
CA ALA A 51 3.60 6.44 14.86
C ALA A 51 3.69 5.50 13.64
N ALA A 52 2.56 5.11 13.06
CA ALA A 52 2.52 4.29 11.85
C ALA A 52 3.16 4.99 10.64
N VAL A 53 2.85 6.28 10.45
CA VAL A 53 3.47 7.10 9.39
C VAL A 53 4.97 7.24 9.60
N ALA A 54 5.42 7.51 10.83
CA ALA A 54 6.84 7.61 11.15
C ALA A 54 7.59 6.30 10.89
N ALA A 55 6.99 5.16 11.27
CA ALA A 55 7.55 3.83 11.03
C ALA A 55 7.66 3.53 9.52
N ASP A 56 6.66 3.90 8.71
CA ASP A 56 6.70 3.73 7.25
C ASP A 56 7.80 4.57 6.61
N ILE A 57 7.97 5.82 7.05
CA ILE A 57 9.05 6.70 6.57
C ILE A 57 10.42 6.08 6.87
N GLU A 58 10.66 5.61 8.09
CA GLU A 58 11.94 5.00 8.45
C GLU A 58 12.21 3.70 7.69
N ARG A 59 11.19 2.87 7.51
CA ARG A 59 11.27 1.65 6.69
C ARG A 59 11.66 1.99 5.24
N LYS A 60 11.00 2.96 4.61
CA LYS A 60 11.32 3.41 3.24
C LYS A 60 12.75 3.95 3.14
N LYS A 61 13.18 4.75 4.10
CA LYS A 61 14.58 5.25 4.12
C LYS A 61 15.61 4.12 4.21
N ALA A 62 15.37 3.13 5.07
CA ALA A 62 16.26 1.97 5.20
C ALA A 62 16.32 1.18 3.88
N PHE A 63 15.17 0.91 3.26
CA PHE A 63 15.07 0.23 1.98
C PHE A 63 15.80 1.00 0.85
N VAL A 64 15.56 2.31 0.72
CA VAL A 64 16.24 3.16 -0.28
C VAL A 64 17.74 3.16 -0.07
N SER A 65 18.21 3.23 1.18
CA SER A 65 19.64 3.16 1.50
C SER A 65 20.27 1.83 1.04
N GLU A 66 19.58 0.71 1.26
CA GLU A 66 20.02 -0.60 0.80
C GLU A 66 20.08 -0.67 -0.73
N ILE A 67 19.01 -0.23 -1.42
CA ILE A 67 18.95 -0.22 -2.90
C ILE A 67 20.05 0.67 -3.49
N MET A 68 20.33 1.84 -2.90
CA MET A 68 21.43 2.70 -3.34
C MET A 68 22.80 2.02 -3.19
N ALA A 69 23.02 1.29 -2.10
CA ALA A 69 24.23 0.51 -1.91
C ALA A 69 24.36 -0.62 -2.95
N GLN A 70 23.28 -1.31 -3.26
CA GLN A 70 23.22 -2.34 -4.30
C GLN A 70 23.43 -1.73 -5.70
N LYS A 71 22.81 -0.59 -6.01
CA LYS A 71 22.95 0.15 -7.27
C LYS A 71 24.42 0.51 -7.55
N SER A 72 25.18 0.87 -6.53
CA SER A 72 26.61 1.20 -6.68
C SER A 72 27.48 -0.01 -7.09
N GLN A 73 26.99 -1.23 -6.86
CA GLN A 73 27.66 -2.50 -7.18
C GLN A 73 27.05 -3.21 -8.40
N ALA A 74 25.99 -2.62 -8.98
CA ALA A 74 25.28 -3.22 -10.10
C ALA A 74 26.13 -3.22 -11.39
N THR A 75 26.04 -4.29 -12.17
CA THR A 75 26.58 -4.34 -13.52
C THR A 75 25.61 -3.66 -14.47
N ILE A 76 26.08 -2.68 -15.21
CA ILE A 76 25.27 -1.94 -16.19
C ILE A 76 25.29 -2.68 -17.52
N THR A 77 24.11 -2.98 -18.06
CA THR A 77 23.96 -3.56 -19.41
C THR A 77 24.13 -2.49 -20.49
N PRO A 78 24.31 -2.88 -21.77
CA PRO A 78 24.34 -1.92 -22.88
C PRO A 78 23.07 -1.07 -23.04
N SER A 79 21.92 -1.57 -22.56
CA SER A 79 20.65 -0.83 -22.55
C SER A 79 20.52 0.15 -21.37
N GLY A 80 21.50 0.21 -20.47
CA GLY A 80 21.48 1.07 -19.28
C GLY A 80 20.82 0.43 -18.05
N LEU A 81 20.36 -0.82 -18.13
CA LEU A 81 19.80 -1.54 -16.99
C LEU A 81 20.90 -1.96 -16.01
N GLY A 82 20.76 -1.59 -14.73
CA GLY A 82 21.63 -2.05 -13.65
C GLY A 82 21.15 -3.39 -13.08
N ILE A 83 22.02 -4.38 -13.06
CA ILE A 83 21.74 -5.70 -12.49
C ILE A 83 22.63 -5.93 -11.27
N TYR A 84 22.01 -6.16 -10.13
CA TYR A 84 22.67 -6.58 -8.90
C TYR A 84 22.11 -7.92 -8.44
N LYS A 85 22.97 -8.92 -8.31
CA LYS A 85 22.57 -10.26 -7.87
C LYS A 85 22.78 -10.41 -6.38
N VAL A 86 21.67 -10.40 -5.62
CA VAL A 86 21.68 -10.50 -4.16
C VAL A 86 22.13 -11.90 -3.70
N LYS A 87 21.74 -12.95 -4.44
CA LYS A 87 22.05 -14.33 -4.09
C LYS A 87 22.24 -15.19 -5.34
N GLU A 88 23.28 -16.00 -5.34
CA GLU A 88 23.46 -17.05 -6.35
C GLU A 88 22.51 -18.22 -6.09
N GLY A 89 21.88 -18.68 -7.16
CA GLY A 89 21.12 -19.93 -7.15
C GLY A 89 22.06 -21.13 -7.13
N ASN A 90 21.61 -22.21 -6.50
CA ASN A 90 22.31 -23.51 -6.48
C ASN A 90 21.58 -24.58 -7.31
N GLY A 91 20.51 -24.21 -8.01
CA GLY A 91 19.73 -25.08 -8.86
C GLY A 91 20.31 -25.21 -10.29
N ILE A 92 19.72 -26.11 -11.05
CA ILE A 92 20.02 -26.24 -12.47
C ILE A 92 19.40 -25.05 -13.21
N ARG A 93 20.17 -24.45 -14.13
CA ARG A 93 19.65 -23.39 -14.99
C ARG A 93 18.57 -23.96 -15.92
N PRO A 94 17.39 -23.32 -16.04
CA PRO A 94 16.36 -23.76 -16.97
C PRO A 94 16.86 -23.79 -18.41
N ASN A 95 16.34 -24.71 -19.19
CA ASN A 95 16.54 -24.69 -20.64
C ASN A 95 15.58 -23.70 -21.30
N LEU A 96 15.97 -23.18 -22.48
CA LEU A 96 15.07 -22.31 -23.25
C LEU A 96 13.74 -23.03 -23.54
N GLY A 97 12.63 -22.35 -23.29
CA GLY A 97 11.26 -22.87 -23.43
C GLY A 97 10.69 -23.58 -22.19
N GLU A 98 11.48 -23.80 -21.14
CA GLU A 98 10.96 -24.30 -19.89
C GLU A 98 10.18 -23.21 -19.11
N LYS A 99 9.17 -23.64 -18.36
CA LYS A 99 8.40 -22.72 -17.51
C LYS A 99 9.12 -22.48 -16.20
N VAL A 100 9.22 -21.20 -15.85
CA VAL A 100 9.75 -20.74 -14.56
C VAL A 100 8.67 -19.98 -13.79
N ASN A 101 8.71 -20.06 -12.48
CA ASN A 101 7.83 -19.31 -11.60
C ASN A 101 8.59 -18.13 -11.00
N VAL A 102 8.08 -16.94 -11.20
CA VAL A 102 8.74 -15.70 -10.79
C VAL A 102 7.96 -15.01 -9.69
N TYR A 103 8.64 -14.68 -8.60
CA TYR A 103 8.18 -13.70 -7.64
C TYR A 103 8.82 -12.35 -7.94
N TYR A 104 8.07 -11.28 -7.78
CA TYR A 104 8.58 -9.93 -8.00
C TYR A 104 8.03 -8.93 -6.99
N ALA A 105 8.77 -7.85 -6.81
CA ALA A 105 8.29 -6.65 -6.13
C ALA A 105 8.94 -5.44 -6.83
N GLY A 106 8.10 -4.56 -7.37
CA GLY A 106 8.50 -3.33 -8.04
C GLY A 106 8.35 -2.14 -7.12
N PHE A 107 9.40 -1.31 -7.05
CA PHE A 107 9.43 -0.10 -6.23
C PHE A 107 9.88 1.09 -7.06
N LEU A 108 9.39 2.27 -6.69
CA LEU A 108 9.95 3.54 -7.15
C LEU A 108 11.24 3.86 -6.38
N GLU A 109 12.00 4.85 -6.86
CA GLU A 109 13.28 5.25 -6.23
C GLU A 109 13.11 5.79 -4.80
N ASP A 110 11.93 6.24 -4.44
CA ASP A 110 11.58 6.70 -3.08
C ASP A 110 11.17 5.58 -2.12
N GLY A 111 11.22 4.32 -2.57
CA GLY A 111 10.81 3.15 -1.81
C GLY A 111 9.30 2.89 -1.79
N THR A 112 8.53 3.62 -2.60
CA THR A 112 7.09 3.36 -2.75
C THR A 112 6.88 2.11 -3.62
N ILE A 113 6.10 1.15 -3.11
CA ILE A 113 5.77 -0.05 -3.86
C ILE A 113 4.82 0.26 -5.00
N VAL A 114 5.11 -0.27 -6.19
CA VAL A 114 4.26 -0.17 -7.37
C VAL A 114 3.37 -1.39 -7.51
N ASP A 115 3.98 -2.58 -7.45
CA ASP A 115 3.26 -3.85 -7.49
C ASP A 115 4.13 -5.00 -6.98
N THR A 116 3.47 -6.07 -6.50
CA THR A 116 4.14 -7.31 -6.08
C THR A 116 3.19 -8.50 -6.13
N ASN A 117 3.72 -9.68 -6.43
CA ASN A 117 3.01 -10.94 -6.20
C ASN A 117 3.52 -11.68 -4.94
N VAL A 118 4.24 -11.00 -4.05
CA VAL A 118 4.68 -11.55 -2.76
C VAL A 118 3.80 -10.99 -1.65
N GLU A 119 2.93 -11.83 -1.09
CA GLU A 119 1.94 -11.41 -0.07
C GLU A 119 2.58 -10.74 1.16
N ALA A 120 3.72 -11.28 1.62
CA ALA A 120 4.44 -10.69 2.75
C ALA A 120 4.92 -9.25 2.46
N VAL A 121 5.45 -9.02 1.25
CA VAL A 121 5.89 -7.69 0.80
C VAL A 121 4.70 -6.74 0.67
N ALA A 122 3.56 -7.22 0.15
CA ALA A 122 2.35 -6.40 0.06
C ALA A 122 1.85 -5.97 1.45
N LYS A 123 1.84 -6.88 2.43
CA LYS A 123 1.45 -6.58 3.82
C LYS A 123 2.40 -5.58 4.48
N GLU A 124 3.70 -5.79 4.35
CA GLU A 124 4.72 -4.90 4.90
C GLU A 124 4.64 -3.47 4.34
N ASN A 125 4.21 -3.33 3.09
CA ASN A 125 4.07 -2.05 2.40
C ASN A 125 2.65 -1.47 2.41
N ASN A 126 1.74 -2.00 3.25
CA ASN A 126 0.34 -1.57 3.35
C ASN A 126 -0.42 -1.58 2.01
N SER A 127 -0.02 -2.45 1.07
CA SER A 127 -0.62 -2.60 -0.27
C SER A 127 -1.36 -3.94 -0.44
N PHE A 128 -1.57 -4.68 0.64
CA PHE A 128 -2.26 -5.96 0.60
C PHE A 128 -3.74 -5.80 0.24
N ASP A 129 -4.19 -6.58 -0.75
CA ASP A 129 -5.58 -6.66 -1.18
C ASP A 129 -6.12 -8.08 -0.96
N ALA A 130 -7.16 -8.20 -0.13
CA ALA A 130 -7.78 -9.48 0.20
C ALA A 130 -8.49 -10.13 -1.00
N ASN A 131 -9.06 -9.34 -1.91
CA ASN A 131 -9.70 -9.86 -3.13
C ASN A 131 -8.66 -10.42 -4.09
N ARG A 132 -7.52 -9.73 -4.23
CA ARG A 132 -6.38 -10.21 -5.00
C ARG A 132 -5.83 -11.52 -4.42
N ALA A 133 -5.74 -11.62 -3.09
CA ALA A 133 -5.33 -12.85 -2.41
C ALA A 133 -6.28 -14.03 -2.69
N ALA A 134 -7.58 -13.79 -2.58
CA ALA A 134 -8.61 -14.80 -2.87
C ALA A 134 -8.58 -15.26 -4.35
N GLY A 135 -8.21 -14.37 -5.27
CA GLY A 135 -8.01 -14.67 -6.70
C GLY A 135 -6.65 -15.29 -7.06
N GLY A 136 -5.78 -15.56 -6.07
CA GLY A 136 -4.43 -16.13 -6.31
C GLY A 136 -3.41 -15.12 -6.86
N GLY A 137 -3.66 -13.83 -6.74
CA GLY A 137 -2.78 -12.77 -7.26
C GLY A 137 -1.45 -12.62 -6.51
N TYR A 138 -1.25 -13.38 -5.42
CA TYR A 138 0.03 -13.52 -4.72
C TYR A 138 0.71 -14.87 -4.96
N ASN A 139 0.29 -15.59 -6.00
CA ASN A 139 1.00 -16.77 -6.46
C ASN A 139 2.18 -16.38 -7.36
N PRO A 140 3.22 -17.24 -7.49
CA PRO A 140 4.31 -16.97 -8.40
C PRO A 140 3.79 -16.87 -9.84
N PHE A 141 4.31 -15.92 -10.60
CA PHE A 141 3.94 -15.69 -11.98
C PHE A 141 4.63 -16.73 -12.88
N PRO A 142 3.88 -17.61 -13.58
CA PRO A 142 4.47 -18.55 -14.52
C PRO A 142 4.82 -17.86 -15.83
N MET A 143 6.06 -18.03 -16.30
CA MET A 143 6.50 -17.52 -17.59
C MET A 143 7.41 -18.51 -18.29
N ASP A 144 7.50 -18.42 -19.60
CA ASP A 144 8.45 -19.21 -20.38
C ASP A 144 9.84 -18.57 -20.30
N TYR A 145 10.88 -19.38 -20.05
CA TYR A 145 12.26 -18.92 -20.06
C TYR A 145 12.75 -18.81 -21.50
N VAL A 146 12.63 -17.60 -22.07
CA VAL A 146 13.02 -17.28 -23.46
C VAL A 146 13.90 -16.03 -23.49
N GLU A 147 14.70 -15.86 -24.56
CA GLU A 147 15.66 -14.75 -24.66
C GLU A 147 14.97 -13.38 -24.81
N ASP A 148 13.78 -13.35 -25.40
CA ASP A 148 13.00 -12.16 -25.72
C ASP A 148 11.64 -12.12 -25.00
N ALA A 149 11.60 -12.59 -23.76
CA ALA A 149 10.38 -12.55 -22.95
C ALA A 149 9.86 -11.12 -22.84
N GLN A 150 8.72 -10.86 -23.48
CA GLN A 150 8.06 -9.57 -23.43
C GLN A 150 7.18 -9.50 -22.18
N LEU A 151 7.71 -8.93 -21.10
CA LEU A 151 6.98 -8.76 -19.86
C LEU A 151 6.28 -7.41 -19.80
N ILE A 152 6.99 -6.35 -20.06
CA ILE A 152 6.47 -4.97 -20.15
C ILE A 152 7.37 -4.26 -21.16
N PRO A 153 6.82 -3.54 -22.16
CA PRO A 153 7.64 -2.67 -22.98
C PRO A 153 8.31 -1.64 -22.10
N GLY A 154 9.63 -1.67 -22.04
CA GLY A 154 10.45 -0.67 -21.36
C GLY A 154 10.61 0.58 -22.22
#